data_30874d22316ee4ae6f6458199bfaf911
#
_entry.id   30874d22316ee4ae6f6458199bfaf911
#
_cell.length_a   1.000
_cell.length_b   1.000
_cell.length_c   1.000
_cell.angle_alpha   90.00
_cell.angle_beta   90.00
_cell.angle_gamma   90.00
#
_symmetry.space_group_name_H-M   'P 1'
#
loop_
_entity.id
_entity.type
_entity.pdbx_description
1 polymer ?
#
loop_
_entity_poly.entity_id
_entity_poly.type
_entity_poly.pdbx_seq_one_letter_code
_entity_poly.pdbx_strand_id
1 'polypeptide(L)'
;MMSNVTLKVSTSLPAMRQLPLTESSSEPVRIGAVSYLNTKPLIFGLEKAMGVHDVLSLELPSRLAADLASGVIDIGLIPVVEYFQHPEFAIVSDAVIACRGPVWSVRIFFRCDPSQVKTLALDEGSRTSVALSKVLFHARYGFVPDTIPLSMTDDPRAVQADAVLVIGDRAMHPESYRPAFQSDWDLGQAWFEETGLPFVFAMWVARNESFATEQWRSTLESTRDEGLQHIREISMKAAGRYALTPEQCHDYLTNYIRFSLCSEERAGFTEFRRRCDALGLISNETTRS
;
A
#
# COMPACT_ATOMS: atom_id res chain seq x y z
N MET A 1 54.12 76.17 -16.82
CA MET A 1 53.13 75.91 -15.76
C MET A 1 52.02 75.11 -16.38
N MET A 2 52.04 73.81 -16.08
CA MET A 2 51.03 72.85 -16.57
C MET A 2 50.26 72.36 -15.36
N SER A 3 48.96 72.67 -15.37
CA SER A 3 48.03 72.27 -14.29
C SER A 3 47.50 70.92 -14.59
N ASN A 4 47.74 69.97 -13.67
CA ASN A 4 47.17 68.60 -13.64
C ASN A 4 45.72 68.65 -13.15
N VAL A 5 44.76 68.22 -13.95
CA VAL A 5 43.38 67.99 -13.55
C VAL A 5 43.21 66.48 -13.29
N THR A 6 42.99 66.15 -12.07
CA THR A 6 42.70 64.76 -11.64
C THR A 6 41.19 64.54 -11.70
N LEU A 7 40.71 63.69 -12.62
CA LEU A 7 39.34 63.20 -12.66
C LEU A 7 39.15 62.06 -11.66
N LYS A 8 38.31 62.28 -10.62
CA LYS A 8 37.79 61.24 -9.74
C LYS A 8 36.58 60.58 -10.43
N VAL A 9 36.72 59.32 -10.85
CA VAL A 9 35.62 58.50 -11.29
C VAL A 9 35.09 57.78 -10.05
N SER A 10 33.88 58.15 -9.63
CA SER A 10 33.11 57.45 -8.59
C SER A 10 32.30 56.34 -9.22
N THR A 11 32.71 55.08 -9.04
CA THR A 11 31.96 53.86 -9.39
C THR A 11 31.24 53.38 -8.17
N SER A 12 30.01 53.86 -7.94
CA SER A 12 29.07 53.22 -7.02
C SER A 12 28.27 52.13 -7.79
N LEU A 13 28.59 50.88 -7.54
CA LEU A 13 27.76 49.75 -7.95
C LEU A 13 26.45 49.77 -7.12
N PRO A 14 25.28 49.55 -7.75
CA PRO A 14 24.05 49.44 -7.00
C PRO A 14 24.07 48.10 -6.21
N ALA A 15 23.73 48.19 -4.92
CA ALA A 15 23.55 47.04 -4.06
C ALA A 15 22.50 46.08 -4.68
N MET A 16 22.92 44.87 -5.00
CA MET A 16 21.99 43.78 -5.33
C MET A 16 21.07 43.55 -4.13
N ARG A 17 19.79 43.90 -4.27
CA ARG A 17 18.74 43.51 -3.39
C ARG A 17 18.70 41.97 -3.38
N GLN A 18 19.16 41.35 -2.30
CA GLN A 18 18.85 39.98 -2.04
C GLN A 18 17.33 39.87 -1.88
N LEU A 19 16.68 39.20 -2.83
CA LEU A 19 15.31 38.74 -2.68
C LEU A 19 15.30 37.78 -1.46
N PRO A 20 14.38 37.97 -0.53
CA PRO A 20 14.24 36.97 0.54
C PRO A 20 13.91 35.63 -0.11
N LEU A 21 14.74 34.64 0.14
CA LEU A 21 14.37 33.26 -0.06
C LEU A 21 13.16 33.05 0.86
N THR A 22 11.97 33.00 0.29
CA THR A 22 10.79 32.51 0.98
C THR A 22 11.06 31.01 1.21
N GLU A 23 11.70 30.68 2.32
CA GLU A 23 11.59 29.36 2.88
C GLU A 23 10.10 29.14 3.14
N SER A 24 9.47 28.37 2.28
CA SER A 24 8.17 27.78 2.56
C SER A 24 8.41 26.87 3.77
N SER A 25 8.15 27.38 4.95
CA SER A 25 8.14 26.60 6.20
C SER A 25 6.86 25.76 6.23
N SER A 26 6.77 24.79 5.30
CA SER A 26 5.82 23.71 5.47
C SER A 26 6.32 22.83 6.62
N GLU A 27 5.47 22.53 7.58
CA GLU A 27 5.79 21.57 8.63
C GLU A 27 6.27 20.26 8.01
N PRO A 28 7.25 19.57 8.64
CA PRO A 28 7.75 18.29 8.14
C PRO A 28 6.60 17.29 7.95
N VAL A 29 6.54 16.62 6.81
CA VAL A 29 5.54 15.60 6.53
C VAL A 29 6.10 14.22 6.88
N ARG A 30 5.35 13.47 7.68
CA ARG A 30 5.71 12.11 8.11
C ARG A 30 4.98 11.11 7.25
N ILE A 31 5.73 10.28 6.52
CA ILE A 31 5.21 9.32 5.55
C ILE A 31 5.44 7.91 6.08
N GLY A 32 4.43 7.06 5.98
CA GLY A 32 4.52 5.65 6.35
C GLY A 32 4.28 4.73 5.16
N ALA A 33 5.09 3.70 5.01
CA ALA A 33 4.91 2.68 3.98
C ALA A 33 5.16 1.27 4.55
N VAL A 34 4.61 0.25 3.88
CA VAL A 34 4.85 -1.15 4.28
C VAL A 34 6.20 -1.64 3.76
N SER A 35 6.80 -2.62 4.46
CA SER A 35 8.13 -3.14 4.11
C SER A 35 8.11 -4.35 3.15
N TYR A 36 7.01 -4.60 2.43
CA TYR A 36 6.87 -5.72 1.48
C TYR A 36 7.52 -5.45 0.12
N LEU A 37 7.73 -6.53 -0.65
CA LEU A 37 8.32 -6.45 -1.99
C LEU A 37 7.52 -5.53 -2.93
N ASN A 38 6.18 -5.64 -2.91
CA ASN A 38 5.28 -4.83 -3.75
C ASN A 38 5.27 -3.33 -3.42
N THR A 39 5.81 -2.92 -2.29
CA THR A 39 5.97 -1.50 -1.95
C THR A 39 7.21 -0.88 -2.59
N LYS A 40 8.23 -1.69 -2.90
CA LYS A 40 9.52 -1.19 -3.34
C LYS A 40 9.47 -0.24 -4.54
N PRO A 41 8.65 -0.49 -5.61
CA PRO A 41 8.49 0.48 -6.68
C PRO A 41 7.85 1.80 -6.24
N LEU A 42 6.95 1.78 -5.26
CA LEU A 42 6.21 2.96 -4.78
C LEU A 42 7.03 3.89 -3.88
N ILE A 43 8.17 3.42 -3.40
CA ILE A 43 9.08 4.19 -2.52
C ILE A 43 10.49 4.32 -3.09
N PHE A 44 10.71 3.90 -4.34
CA PHE A 44 12.01 3.96 -4.98
C PHE A 44 12.44 5.41 -5.19
N GLY A 45 13.50 5.82 -4.49
CA GLY A 45 13.97 7.20 -4.54
C GLY A 45 13.11 8.23 -3.79
N LEU A 46 12.05 7.81 -3.10
CA LEU A 46 11.14 8.72 -2.38
C LEU A 46 11.90 9.61 -1.38
N GLU A 47 12.83 9.07 -0.61
CA GLU A 47 13.65 9.85 0.34
C GLU A 47 14.44 10.98 -0.31
N LYS A 48 14.81 10.84 -1.60
CA LYS A 48 15.49 11.90 -2.36
C LYS A 48 14.54 12.99 -2.85
N ALA A 49 13.28 12.63 -3.04
CA ALA A 49 12.23 13.56 -3.50
C ALA A 49 11.56 14.30 -2.34
N MET A 50 11.74 13.82 -1.11
CA MET A 50 11.21 14.43 0.12
C MET A 50 12.04 15.64 0.54
N GLY A 51 11.42 16.55 1.31
CA GLY A 51 12.10 17.68 1.93
C GLY A 51 13.10 17.22 3.02
N VAL A 52 14.06 18.09 3.37
CA VAL A 52 15.14 17.78 4.33
C VAL A 52 14.62 17.36 5.71
N HIS A 53 13.43 17.77 6.06
CA HIS A 53 12.79 17.48 7.36
C HIS A 53 11.71 16.41 7.31
N ASP A 54 11.32 15.96 6.12
CA ASP A 54 10.32 14.90 5.95
C ASP A 54 10.90 13.54 6.38
N VAL A 55 10.05 12.65 6.87
CA VAL A 55 10.47 11.35 7.41
C VAL A 55 9.69 10.23 6.73
N LEU A 56 10.41 9.23 6.23
CA LEU A 56 9.83 7.97 5.75
C LEU A 56 10.03 6.86 6.79
N SER A 57 8.95 6.26 7.26
CA SER A 57 8.97 5.08 8.13
C SER A 57 8.44 3.85 7.41
N LEU A 58 9.02 2.67 7.69
CA LEU A 58 8.59 1.38 7.15
C LEU A 58 8.06 0.50 8.28
N GLU A 59 6.77 0.21 8.25
CA GLU A 59 6.06 -0.49 9.31
C GLU A 59 5.12 -1.57 8.77
N LEU A 60 4.43 -2.30 9.65
CA LEU A 60 3.38 -3.25 9.28
C LEU A 60 2.12 -2.50 8.83
N PRO A 61 1.34 -3.04 7.86
CA PRO A 61 0.15 -2.37 7.34
C PRO A 61 -0.88 -1.96 8.41
N SER A 62 -1.14 -2.84 9.38
CA SER A 62 -2.08 -2.58 10.47
C SER A 62 -1.64 -1.46 11.41
N ARG A 63 -0.32 -1.32 11.61
CA ARG A 63 0.25 -0.24 12.42
C ARG A 63 0.18 1.11 11.71
N LEU A 64 0.48 1.14 10.41
CA LEU A 64 0.40 2.38 9.61
C LEU A 64 -0.99 3.01 9.64
N ALA A 65 -2.05 2.21 9.57
CA ALA A 65 -3.41 2.73 9.65
C ALA A 65 -3.70 3.37 11.03
N ALA A 66 -3.25 2.74 12.12
CA ALA A 66 -3.38 3.30 13.47
C ALA A 66 -2.53 4.57 13.65
N ASP A 67 -1.31 4.59 13.13
CA ASP A 67 -0.40 5.75 13.17
C ASP A 67 -0.96 6.93 12.35
N LEU A 68 -1.62 6.65 11.21
CA LEU A 68 -2.30 7.66 10.40
C LEU A 68 -3.52 8.24 11.15
N ALA A 69 -4.36 7.39 11.74
CA ALA A 69 -5.54 7.82 12.48
C ALA A 69 -5.19 8.64 13.74
N SER A 70 -4.10 8.26 14.42
CA SER A 70 -3.61 9.01 15.62
C SER A 70 -2.76 10.23 15.28
N GLY A 71 -2.45 10.48 13.99
CA GLY A 71 -1.62 11.60 13.55
C GLY A 71 -0.12 11.42 13.86
N VAL A 72 0.35 10.20 14.09
CA VAL A 72 1.79 9.86 14.16
C VAL A 72 2.44 10.00 12.79
N ILE A 73 1.74 9.64 11.73
CA ILE A 73 2.10 9.92 10.34
C ILE A 73 1.03 10.78 9.67
N ASP A 74 1.38 11.46 8.60
CA ASP A 74 0.51 12.40 7.87
C ASP A 74 0.02 11.82 6.55
N ILE A 75 0.85 10.99 5.89
CA ILE A 75 0.53 10.25 4.67
C ILE A 75 0.98 8.81 4.87
N GLY A 76 0.14 7.85 4.49
CA GLY A 76 0.42 6.42 4.62
C GLY A 76 0.00 5.60 3.42
N LEU A 77 0.81 4.57 3.07
CA LEU A 77 0.39 3.50 2.18
C LEU A 77 -0.36 2.46 3.03
N ILE A 78 -1.67 2.61 3.14
CA ILE A 78 -2.51 1.83 4.07
C ILE A 78 -3.42 0.82 3.36
N PRO A 79 -3.89 -0.23 4.07
CA PRO A 79 -4.90 -1.14 3.56
C PRO A 79 -6.19 -0.39 3.17
N VAL A 80 -6.77 -0.74 2.01
CA VAL A 80 -7.92 -0.01 1.47
C VAL A 80 -9.16 -0.07 2.37
N VAL A 81 -9.33 -1.14 3.15
CA VAL A 81 -10.45 -1.26 4.10
C VAL A 81 -10.38 -0.21 5.22
N GLU A 82 -9.18 0.21 5.61
CA GLU A 82 -8.99 1.27 6.61
C GLU A 82 -9.47 2.63 6.09
N TYR A 83 -9.19 2.92 4.81
CA TYR A 83 -9.74 4.12 4.18
C TYR A 83 -11.28 4.16 4.19
N PHE A 84 -11.93 3.00 4.09
CA PHE A 84 -13.40 2.94 4.15
C PHE A 84 -13.97 3.26 5.53
N GLN A 85 -13.19 3.05 6.59
CA GLN A 85 -13.62 3.25 7.98
C GLN A 85 -13.35 4.68 8.49
N HIS A 86 -12.57 5.47 7.75
CA HIS A 86 -12.12 6.80 8.13
C HIS A 86 -12.56 7.85 7.10
N PRO A 87 -13.76 8.44 7.25
CA PRO A 87 -14.29 9.43 6.31
C PRO A 87 -13.45 10.72 6.22
N GLU A 88 -12.64 11.00 7.24
CA GLU A 88 -11.70 12.12 7.27
C GLU A 88 -10.46 11.93 6.40
N PHE A 89 -10.15 10.69 6.00
CA PHE A 89 -8.97 10.40 5.19
C PHE A 89 -9.16 10.82 3.74
N ALA A 90 -8.08 11.27 3.10
CA ALA A 90 -8.07 11.70 1.71
C ALA A 90 -7.10 10.88 0.85
N ILE A 91 -7.52 10.48 -0.35
CA ILE A 91 -6.65 9.81 -1.31
C ILE A 91 -5.65 10.83 -1.86
N VAL A 92 -4.34 10.54 -1.76
CA VAL A 92 -3.29 11.47 -2.19
C VAL A 92 -2.95 11.30 -3.66
N SER A 93 -2.84 10.06 -4.16
CA SER A 93 -2.38 9.79 -5.52
C SER A 93 -3.07 8.58 -6.14
N ASP A 94 -2.83 8.35 -7.43
CA ASP A 94 -3.26 7.15 -8.13
C ASP A 94 -2.29 5.97 -7.97
N ALA A 95 -1.17 6.16 -7.27
CA ALA A 95 -0.21 5.10 -6.99
C ALA A 95 -0.75 4.14 -5.91
N VAL A 96 -0.92 2.87 -6.26
CA VAL A 96 -1.58 1.85 -5.45
C VAL A 96 -0.86 0.50 -5.52
N ILE A 97 -1.26 -0.44 -4.65
CA ILE A 97 -0.98 -1.86 -4.79
C ILE A 97 -2.29 -2.55 -5.17
N ALA A 98 -2.37 -3.04 -6.41
CA ALA A 98 -3.53 -3.71 -6.96
C ALA A 98 -3.12 -4.95 -7.77
N CYS A 99 -4.10 -5.78 -8.18
CA CYS A 99 -3.90 -6.88 -9.11
C CYS A 99 -5.10 -7.05 -10.05
N ARG A 100 -4.90 -7.75 -11.17
CA ARG A 100 -5.98 -8.23 -12.04
C ARG A 100 -5.78 -9.72 -12.31
N GLY A 101 -6.58 -10.55 -11.66
CA GLY A 101 -6.31 -11.97 -11.57
C GLY A 101 -5.39 -12.28 -10.39
N PRO A 102 -4.48 -13.26 -10.48
CA PRO A 102 -3.70 -13.70 -9.34
C PRO A 102 -2.82 -12.58 -8.77
N VAL A 103 -2.67 -12.58 -7.43
CA VAL A 103 -1.80 -11.67 -6.69
C VAL A 103 -0.53 -12.35 -6.17
N TRP A 104 -0.53 -13.68 -6.12
CA TRP A 104 0.52 -14.55 -5.62
C TRP A 104 0.82 -14.40 -4.12
N SER A 105 0.80 -13.20 -3.57
CA SER A 105 1.19 -12.88 -2.19
C SER A 105 0.05 -12.84 -1.18
N VAL A 106 -1.16 -13.25 -1.55
CA VAL A 106 -2.33 -13.32 -0.64
C VAL A 106 -3.13 -14.58 -0.93
N ARG A 107 -3.08 -15.55 0.00
CA ARG A 107 -3.68 -16.89 -0.21
C ARG A 107 -4.44 -17.38 1.01
N ILE A 108 -5.51 -18.15 0.76
CA ILE A 108 -6.14 -19.00 1.76
C ILE A 108 -5.78 -20.44 1.44
N PHE A 109 -5.19 -21.15 2.40
CA PHE A 109 -4.90 -22.58 2.32
C PHE A 109 -5.97 -23.37 3.06
N PHE A 110 -6.45 -24.47 2.48
CA PHE A 110 -7.57 -25.28 2.96
C PHE A 110 -7.15 -26.68 3.38
N ARG A 111 -7.66 -27.14 4.55
CA ARG A 111 -7.52 -28.54 5.03
C ARG A 111 -8.71 -29.40 4.63
N CYS A 112 -9.83 -28.80 4.22
CA CYS A 112 -11.05 -29.44 3.76
C CYS A 112 -11.59 -28.74 2.51
N ASP A 113 -12.72 -29.20 1.99
CA ASP A 113 -13.44 -28.49 0.93
C ASP A 113 -13.82 -27.08 1.41
N PRO A 114 -13.59 -26.03 0.61
CA PRO A 114 -13.88 -24.65 1.00
C PRO A 114 -15.34 -24.41 1.45
N SER A 115 -16.30 -25.15 0.91
CA SER A 115 -17.72 -25.06 1.32
C SER A 115 -17.99 -25.62 2.72
N GLN A 116 -17.03 -26.34 3.33
CA GLN A 116 -17.14 -26.97 4.64
C GLN A 116 -16.31 -26.25 5.73
N VAL A 117 -15.65 -25.16 5.39
CA VAL A 117 -14.82 -24.40 6.32
C VAL A 117 -15.68 -23.79 7.41
N LYS A 118 -15.40 -24.15 8.66
CA LYS A 118 -16.04 -23.58 9.86
C LYS A 118 -15.16 -22.54 10.51
N THR A 119 -13.84 -22.77 10.53
CA THR A 119 -12.86 -21.91 11.18
C THR A 119 -11.80 -21.45 10.17
N LEU A 120 -11.56 -20.14 10.14
CA LEU A 120 -10.55 -19.48 9.30
C LEU A 120 -9.57 -18.73 10.19
N ALA A 121 -8.30 -19.16 10.20
CA ALA A 121 -7.23 -18.39 10.82
C ALA A 121 -6.83 -17.22 9.93
N LEU A 122 -6.77 -16.02 10.47
CA LEU A 122 -6.56 -14.77 9.75
C LEU A 122 -5.22 -14.15 10.12
N ASP A 123 -4.35 -13.98 9.13
CA ASP A 123 -3.10 -13.25 9.28
C ASP A 123 -3.36 -11.80 9.73
N GLU A 124 -2.81 -11.43 10.89
CA GLU A 124 -2.99 -10.10 11.50
C GLU A 124 -2.34 -8.96 10.70
N GLY A 125 -1.49 -9.29 9.72
CA GLY A 125 -0.75 -8.32 8.93
C GLY A 125 -1.58 -7.57 7.89
N SER A 126 -2.80 -8.02 7.52
CA SER A 126 -3.59 -7.36 6.46
C SER A 126 -5.08 -7.35 6.71
N ARG A 127 -5.60 -6.22 7.14
CA ARG A 127 -7.05 -6.03 7.34
C ARG A 127 -7.85 -6.08 6.03
N THR A 128 -7.30 -5.61 4.91
CA THR A 128 -7.96 -5.72 3.59
C THR A 128 -8.14 -7.17 3.17
N SER A 129 -7.10 -8.01 3.33
CA SER A 129 -7.18 -9.44 2.97
C SER A 129 -8.15 -10.20 3.88
N VAL A 130 -8.25 -9.83 5.16
CA VAL A 130 -9.26 -10.33 6.10
C VAL A 130 -10.67 -10.01 5.62
N ALA A 131 -10.95 -8.76 5.26
CA ALA A 131 -12.26 -8.36 4.74
C ALA A 131 -12.57 -9.04 3.40
N LEU A 132 -11.58 -9.12 2.49
CA LEU A 132 -11.73 -9.81 1.20
C LEU A 132 -12.07 -11.29 1.39
N SER A 133 -11.42 -11.99 2.31
CA SER A 133 -11.73 -13.39 2.62
C SER A 133 -13.20 -13.57 3.01
N LYS A 134 -13.71 -12.73 3.91
CA LYS A 134 -15.13 -12.77 4.34
C LYS A 134 -16.09 -12.48 3.19
N VAL A 135 -15.77 -11.50 2.36
CA VAL A 135 -16.56 -11.16 1.15
C VAL A 135 -16.61 -12.34 0.19
N LEU A 136 -15.49 -13.01 -0.06
CA LEU A 136 -15.41 -14.15 -0.99
C LEU A 136 -16.14 -15.38 -0.47
N PHE A 137 -16.00 -15.71 0.82
CA PHE A 137 -16.75 -16.83 1.42
C PHE A 137 -18.27 -16.58 1.33
N HIS A 138 -18.71 -15.37 1.69
CA HIS A 138 -20.13 -15.02 1.59
C HIS A 138 -20.63 -15.05 0.14
N ALA A 139 -19.87 -14.54 -0.81
CA ALA A 139 -20.27 -14.53 -2.22
C ALA A 139 -20.40 -15.94 -2.82
N ARG A 140 -19.45 -16.86 -2.48
CA ARG A 140 -19.42 -18.21 -3.06
C ARG A 140 -20.31 -19.20 -2.34
N TYR A 141 -20.46 -19.07 -1.02
CA TYR A 141 -21.12 -20.10 -0.18
C TYR A 141 -22.26 -19.57 0.69
N GLY A 142 -22.50 -18.26 0.74
CA GLY A 142 -23.57 -17.65 1.52
C GLY A 142 -23.31 -17.58 3.04
N PHE A 143 -22.08 -17.89 3.48
CA PHE A 143 -21.69 -17.81 4.90
C PHE A 143 -20.30 -17.15 5.05
N VAL A 144 -20.00 -16.75 6.28
CA VAL A 144 -18.66 -16.30 6.70
C VAL A 144 -18.18 -17.24 7.82
N PRO A 145 -17.02 -17.90 7.70
CA PRO A 145 -16.50 -18.77 8.75
C PRO A 145 -16.21 -18.01 10.05
N ASP A 146 -16.26 -18.73 11.20
CA ASP A 146 -15.71 -18.21 12.45
C ASP A 146 -14.23 -17.93 12.29
N THR A 147 -13.75 -16.83 12.87
CA THR A 147 -12.37 -16.39 12.65
C THR A 147 -11.55 -16.45 13.93
N ILE A 148 -10.29 -16.89 13.80
CA ILE A 148 -9.28 -16.85 14.85
C ILE A 148 -8.05 -16.08 14.37
N PRO A 149 -7.31 -15.39 15.25
CA PRO A 149 -6.09 -14.69 14.88
C PRO A 149 -4.97 -15.67 14.53
N LEU A 150 -4.14 -15.28 13.55
CA LEU A 150 -2.86 -15.90 13.23
C LEU A 150 -1.78 -14.84 13.34
N SER A 151 -0.88 -14.98 14.33
CA SER A 151 0.26 -14.08 14.45
C SER A 151 1.22 -14.23 13.26
N MET A 152 1.87 -13.14 12.89
CA MET A 152 2.89 -13.17 11.83
C MET A 152 4.10 -14.05 12.16
N THR A 153 4.32 -14.38 13.44
CA THR A 153 5.40 -15.27 13.91
C THR A 153 5.00 -16.73 13.98
N ASP A 154 3.70 -17.03 13.93
CA ASP A 154 3.19 -18.39 14.02
C ASP A 154 3.40 -19.16 12.71
N ASP A 155 3.60 -20.47 12.82
CA ASP A 155 3.60 -21.36 11.65
C ASP A 155 2.15 -21.62 11.21
N PRO A 156 1.73 -21.17 10.01
CA PRO A 156 0.38 -21.41 9.51
C PRO A 156 -0.01 -22.88 9.45
N ARG A 157 0.98 -23.80 9.34
CA ARG A 157 0.75 -25.24 9.28
C ARG A 157 0.36 -25.84 10.63
N ALA A 158 0.77 -25.20 11.74
CA ALA A 158 0.54 -25.68 13.11
C ALA A 158 -0.81 -25.20 13.68
N VAL A 159 -1.41 -24.17 13.11
CA VAL A 159 -2.67 -23.59 13.60
C VAL A 159 -3.82 -24.58 13.42
N GLN A 160 -4.67 -24.70 14.44
CA GLN A 160 -5.86 -25.56 14.43
C GLN A 160 -7.06 -24.80 13.85
N ALA A 161 -7.16 -24.76 12.52
CA ALA A 161 -8.25 -24.17 11.76
C ALA A 161 -8.49 -24.97 10.47
N ASP A 162 -9.70 -24.91 9.92
CA ASP A 162 -10.05 -25.58 8.66
C ASP A 162 -9.38 -24.90 7.45
N ALA A 163 -9.17 -23.59 7.57
CA ALA A 163 -8.46 -22.80 6.55
C ALA A 163 -7.58 -21.72 7.20
N VAL A 164 -6.56 -21.25 6.47
CA VAL A 164 -5.60 -20.27 6.96
C VAL A 164 -5.32 -19.23 5.88
N LEU A 165 -5.59 -17.96 6.19
CA LEU A 165 -5.15 -16.83 5.36
C LEU A 165 -3.69 -16.53 5.67
N VAL A 166 -2.87 -16.44 4.64
CA VAL A 166 -1.45 -16.05 4.69
C VAL A 166 -1.19 -14.92 3.71
N ILE A 167 -0.40 -13.92 4.12
CA ILE A 167 -0.09 -12.77 3.28
C ILE A 167 1.43 -12.53 3.16
N GLY A 168 1.77 -11.65 2.19
CA GLY A 168 3.14 -11.20 1.96
C GLY A 168 4.05 -12.33 1.50
N ASP A 169 5.31 -12.23 1.91
CA ASP A 169 6.36 -13.13 1.44
C ASP A 169 6.09 -14.60 1.80
N ARG A 170 5.43 -14.84 2.94
CA ARG A 170 5.04 -16.21 3.38
C ARG A 170 4.09 -16.88 2.39
N ALA A 171 3.21 -16.13 1.72
CA ALA A 171 2.26 -16.68 0.75
C ALA A 171 2.88 -16.99 -0.61
N MET A 172 4.08 -16.47 -0.91
CA MET A 172 4.74 -16.64 -2.20
C MET A 172 5.39 -18.01 -2.42
N HIS A 173 5.36 -18.88 -1.40
CA HIS A 173 5.91 -20.25 -1.44
C HIS A 173 4.79 -21.28 -1.17
N PRO A 174 3.73 -21.36 -2.00
CA PRO A 174 2.56 -22.20 -1.72
C PRO A 174 2.92 -23.69 -1.63
N GLU A 175 3.97 -24.12 -2.31
CA GLU A 175 4.49 -25.49 -2.24
C GLU A 175 4.97 -25.88 -0.83
N SER A 176 5.42 -24.93 -0.02
CA SER A 176 5.87 -25.17 1.36
C SER A 176 4.73 -25.53 2.31
N TYR A 177 3.50 -25.25 1.93
CA TYR A 177 2.29 -25.55 2.70
C TYR A 177 1.72 -26.95 2.40
N ARG A 178 2.10 -27.57 1.29
CA ARG A 178 1.86 -28.99 1.04
C ARG A 178 2.83 -29.79 1.90
N PRO A 179 2.44 -30.88 2.59
CA PRO A 179 1.19 -31.61 2.57
C PRO A 179 0.16 -31.19 3.63
N ALA A 180 0.37 -30.09 4.36
CA ALA A 180 -0.51 -29.68 5.47
C ALA A 180 -1.90 -29.21 4.99
N PHE A 181 -2.02 -28.82 3.71
CA PHE A 181 -3.24 -28.33 3.11
C PHE A 181 -3.53 -29.03 1.78
N GLN A 182 -4.82 -29.21 1.47
CA GLN A 182 -5.29 -29.94 0.30
C GLN A 182 -5.40 -29.04 -0.95
N SER A 183 -5.73 -27.77 -0.75
CA SER A 183 -5.92 -26.76 -1.81
C SER A 183 -5.67 -25.36 -1.30
N ASP A 184 -5.63 -24.40 -2.22
CA ASP A 184 -5.52 -22.98 -1.89
C ASP A 184 -6.29 -22.09 -2.87
N TRP A 185 -6.67 -20.91 -2.42
CA TRP A 185 -7.12 -19.79 -3.24
C TRP A 185 -6.08 -18.70 -3.25
N ASP A 186 -5.74 -18.20 -4.43
CA ASP A 186 -5.18 -16.87 -4.59
C ASP A 186 -6.34 -15.87 -4.54
N LEU A 187 -6.30 -14.92 -3.59
CA LEU A 187 -7.45 -14.04 -3.35
C LEU A 187 -7.66 -13.01 -4.45
N GLY A 188 -6.59 -12.60 -5.15
CA GLY A 188 -6.72 -11.75 -6.33
C GLY A 188 -7.45 -12.47 -7.46
N GLN A 189 -7.05 -13.71 -7.74
CA GLN A 189 -7.71 -14.56 -8.72
C GLN A 189 -9.16 -14.84 -8.35
N ALA A 190 -9.41 -15.20 -7.09
CA ALA A 190 -10.76 -15.47 -6.59
C ALA A 190 -11.69 -14.25 -6.71
N TRP A 191 -11.20 -13.05 -6.45
CA TRP A 191 -11.94 -11.81 -6.67
C TRP A 191 -12.23 -11.56 -8.14
N PHE A 192 -11.24 -11.77 -9.00
CA PHE A 192 -11.40 -11.56 -10.44
C PHE A 192 -12.42 -12.54 -11.06
N GLU A 193 -12.41 -13.80 -10.63
CA GLU A 193 -13.42 -14.82 -11.04
C GLU A 193 -14.83 -14.43 -10.61
N GLU A 194 -14.97 -13.84 -9.42
CA GLU A 194 -16.24 -13.45 -8.82
C GLU A 194 -16.83 -12.17 -9.43
N THR A 195 -15.98 -11.25 -9.90
CA THR A 195 -16.42 -9.89 -10.26
C THR A 195 -16.02 -9.45 -11.67
N GLY A 196 -15.02 -10.07 -12.26
CA GLY A 196 -14.37 -9.61 -13.50
C GLY A 196 -13.53 -8.34 -13.34
N LEU A 197 -13.36 -7.82 -12.10
CA LEU A 197 -12.72 -6.54 -11.80
C LEU A 197 -11.34 -6.74 -11.14
N PRO A 198 -10.40 -5.79 -11.32
CA PRO A 198 -9.18 -5.72 -10.51
C PRO A 198 -9.48 -5.55 -9.03
N PHE A 199 -8.51 -5.91 -8.17
CA PHE A 199 -8.59 -5.70 -6.73
C PHE A 199 -7.51 -4.74 -6.24
N VAL A 200 -7.88 -3.77 -5.39
CA VAL A 200 -6.97 -2.80 -4.76
C VAL A 200 -6.72 -3.20 -3.31
N PHE A 201 -5.46 -3.46 -2.95
CA PHE A 201 -5.07 -3.89 -1.61
C PHE A 201 -4.69 -2.72 -0.70
N ALA A 202 -3.92 -1.76 -1.23
CA ALA A 202 -3.41 -0.61 -0.49
C ALA A 202 -3.30 0.62 -1.38
N MET A 203 -3.39 1.79 -0.78
CA MET A 203 -3.32 3.08 -1.48
C MET A 203 -2.68 4.15 -0.59
N TRP A 204 -2.13 5.19 -1.22
CA TRP A 204 -1.61 6.35 -0.52
C TRP A 204 -2.74 7.25 -0.03
N VAL A 205 -2.82 7.43 1.26
CA VAL A 205 -3.88 8.16 1.95
C VAL A 205 -3.27 9.15 2.92
N ALA A 206 -3.81 10.36 2.96
CA ALA A 206 -3.50 11.38 3.97
C ALA A 206 -4.53 11.32 5.11
N ARG A 207 -4.11 11.68 6.32
CA ARG A 207 -4.98 11.73 7.51
C ARG A 207 -6.10 12.77 7.40
N ASN A 208 -5.96 13.74 6.50
CA ASN A 208 -7.00 14.70 6.10
C ASN A 208 -6.62 15.41 4.79
N GLU A 209 -7.53 16.21 4.24
CA GLU A 209 -7.38 16.94 2.96
C GLU A 209 -6.17 17.90 2.95
N SER A 210 -5.71 18.43 4.08
CA SER A 210 -4.61 19.41 4.10
C SER A 210 -3.26 18.80 3.69
N PHE A 211 -3.10 17.49 3.82
CA PHE A 211 -1.91 16.74 3.39
C PHE A 211 -2.08 16.11 1.99
N ALA A 212 -3.28 16.07 1.43
CA ALA A 212 -3.55 15.55 0.08
C ALA A 212 -3.27 16.63 -1.00
N THR A 213 -2.07 17.18 -0.99
CA THR A 213 -1.67 18.29 -1.88
C THR A 213 -1.24 17.79 -3.25
N GLU A 214 -1.30 18.69 -4.26
CA GLU A 214 -0.80 18.40 -5.61
C GLU A 214 0.70 18.07 -5.62
N GLN A 215 1.47 18.70 -4.73
CA GLN A 215 2.89 18.40 -4.56
C GLN A 215 3.10 16.93 -4.17
N TRP A 216 2.38 16.45 -3.16
CA TRP A 216 2.50 15.06 -2.71
C TRP A 216 1.94 14.07 -3.73
N ARG A 217 0.87 14.42 -4.41
CA ARG A 217 0.36 13.62 -5.54
C ARG A 217 1.45 13.42 -6.59
N SER A 218 2.00 14.52 -7.11
CA SER A 218 3.04 14.48 -8.13
C SER A 218 4.30 13.75 -7.66
N THR A 219 4.70 13.93 -6.40
CA THR A 219 5.86 13.24 -5.81
C THR A 219 5.66 11.72 -5.77
N LEU A 220 4.52 11.25 -5.28
CA LEU A 220 4.23 9.81 -5.16
C LEU A 220 4.04 9.14 -6.53
N GLU A 221 3.40 9.82 -7.47
CA GLU A 221 3.23 9.32 -8.85
C GLU A 221 4.58 9.25 -9.59
N SER A 222 5.40 10.29 -9.49
CA SER A 222 6.75 10.30 -10.07
C SER A 222 7.66 9.22 -9.46
N THR A 223 7.56 9.03 -8.14
CA THR A 223 8.30 7.97 -7.43
C THR A 223 7.90 6.57 -7.93
N ARG A 224 6.60 6.32 -8.09
CA ARG A 224 6.10 5.08 -8.71
C ARG A 224 6.66 4.91 -10.12
N ASP A 225 6.57 5.93 -10.97
CA ASP A 225 7.00 5.85 -12.37
C ASP A 225 8.50 5.59 -12.48
N GLU A 226 9.32 6.22 -11.63
CA GLU A 226 10.75 5.93 -11.51
C GLU A 226 10.98 4.49 -11.03
N GLY A 227 10.26 4.04 -10.00
CA GLY A 227 10.34 2.68 -9.49
C GLY A 227 10.00 1.62 -10.53
N LEU A 228 8.99 1.87 -11.37
CA LEU A 228 8.63 0.96 -12.48
C LEU A 228 9.73 0.86 -13.54
N GLN A 229 10.47 1.93 -13.80
CA GLN A 229 11.63 1.89 -14.70
C GLN A 229 12.81 1.10 -14.11
N HIS A 230 12.87 0.98 -12.77
CA HIS A 230 13.95 0.34 -12.04
C HIS A 230 13.57 -1.04 -11.45
N ILE A 231 12.47 -1.67 -11.89
CA ILE A 231 12.01 -2.97 -11.36
C ILE A 231 13.12 -4.01 -11.39
N ARG A 232 13.96 -4.07 -12.44
CA ARG A 232 15.05 -5.03 -12.53
C ARG A 232 16.10 -4.82 -11.43
N GLU A 233 16.47 -3.59 -11.15
CA GLU A 233 17.38 -3.24 -10.06
C GLU A 233 16.77 -3.58 -8.69
N ILE A 234 15.50 -3.22 -8.48
CA ILE A 234 14.73 -3.55 -7.27
C ILE A 234 14.71 -5.05 -7.06
N SER A 235 14.42 -5.84 -8.10
CA SER A 235 14.35 -7.31 -8.04
C SER A 235 15.69 -7.94 -7.66
N MET A 236 16.78 -7.47 -8.25
CA MET A 236 18.13 -7.95 -7.92
C MET A 236 18.51 -7.67 -6.45
N LYS A 237 18.17 -6.48 -5.93
CA LYS A 237 18.46 -6.09 -4.55
C LYS A 237 17.57 -6.80 -3.53
N ALA A 238 16.33 -7.11 -3.91
CA ALA A 238 15.30 -7.63 -3.00
C ALA A 238 15.34 -9.16 -2.86
N ALA A 239 15.74 -9.91 -3.90
CA ALA A 239 15.58 -11.35 -4.03
C ALA A 239 16.00 -12.15 -2.79
N GLY A 240 17.22 -11.93 -2.28
CA GLY A 240 17.72 -12.66 -1.11
C GLY A 240 16.94 -12.43 0.18
N ARG A 241 16.32 -11.24 0.33
CA ARG A 241 15.52 -10.91 1.51
C ARG A 241 14.21 -11.68 1.55
N TYR A 242 13.62 -11.98 0.40
CA TYR A 242 12.31 -12.62 0.27
C TYR A 242 12.40 -14.10 -0.08
N ALA A 243 13.61 -14.68 -0.05
CA ALA A 243 13.86 -16.07 -0.45
C ALA A 243 13.33 -16.38 -1.87
N LEU A 244 13.40 -15.40 -2.77
CA LEU A 244 13.03 -15.49 -4.18
C LEU A 244 14.26 -15.32 -5.06
N THR A 245 14.17 -15.74 -6.33
CA THR A 245 15.17 -15.34 -7.33
C THR A 245 14.90 -13.93 -7.85
N PRO A 246 15.88 -13.23 -8.44
CA PRO A 246 15.65 -11.94 -9.10
C PRO A 246 14.54 -12.01 -10.17
N GLU A 247 14.47 -13.13 -10.92
CA GLU A 247 13.47 -13.36 -11.95
C GLU A 247 12.07 -13.50 -11.37
N GLN A 248 11.93 -14.21 -10.24
CA GLN A 248 10.67 -14.32 -9.52
C GLN A 248 10.20 -12.97 -8.97
N CYS A 249 11.12 -12.18 -8.39
CA CYS A 249 10.80 -10.82 -7.95
C CYS A 249 10.36 -9.93 -9.11
N HIS A 250 11.06 -10.01 -10.24
CA HIS A 250 10.74 -9.26 -11.45
C HIS A 250 9.37 -9.66 -11.99
N ASP A 251 9.11 -10.96 -12.13
CA ASP A 251 7.83 -11.48 -12.60
C ASP A 251 6.68 -11.04 -11.69
N TYR A 252 6.85 -11.14 -10.37
CA TYR A 252 5.87 -10.67 -9.40
C TYR A 252 5.53 -9.19 -9.59
N LEU A 253 6.53 -8.33 -9.67
CA LEU A 253 6.33 -6.89 -9.76
C LEU A 253 5.79 -6.42 -11.12
N THR A 254 5.98 -7.21 -12.19
CA THR A 254 5.53 -6.84 -13.56
C THR A 254 4.23 -7.49 -13.98
N ASN A 255 4.00 -8.75 -13.58
CA ASN A 255 2.87 -9.55 -14.09
C ASN A 255 1.74 -9.74 -13.09
N TYR A 256 2.04 -9.68 -11.77
CA TYR A 256 1.02 -9.89 -10.74
C TYR A 256 0.53 -8.58 -10.13
N ILE A 257 1.39 -7.57 -9.99
CA ILE A 257 1.03 -6.31 -9.33
C ILE A 257 0.76 -5.20 -10.35
N ARG A 258 -0.26 -4.40 -10.05
CA ARG A 258 -0.60 -3.16 -10.74
C ARG A 258 -0.39 -1.99 -9.78
N PHE A 259 0.17 -0.90 -10.31
CA PHE A 259 0.60 0.22 -9.49
C PHE A 259 -0.17 1.52 -9.78
N SER A 260 -1.25 1.44 -10.57
CA SER A 260 -2.05 2.62 -10.94
C SER A 260 -3.53 2.37 -10.70
N LEU A 261 -4.21 3.36 -10.13
CA LEU A 261 -5.65 3.38 -9.86
C LEU A 261 -6.40 3.92 -11.09
N CYS A 262 -6.46 3.14 -12.17
CA CYS A 262 -7.19 3.47 -13.38
C CYS A 262 -8.71 3.24 -13.22
N SER A 263 -9.48 3.40 -14.28
CA SER A 263 -10.94 3.25 -14.23
C SER A 263 -11.41 1.86 -13.79
N GLU A 264 -10.72 0.80 -14.22
CA GLU A 264 -11.06 -0.58 -13.84
C GLU A 264 -10.75 -0.85 -12.35
N GLU A 265 -9.58 -0.39 -11.85
CA GLU A 265 -9.22 -0.49 -10.44
C GLU A 265 -10.19 0.30 -9.55
N ARG A 266 -10.64 1.48 -9.99
CA ARG A 266 -11.68 2.27 -9.30
C ARG A 266 -13.02 1.54 -9.26
N ALA A 267 -13.40 0.83 -10.32
CA ALA A 267 -14.60 0.01 -10.33
C ALA A 267 -14.50 -1.15 -9.32
N GLY A 268 -13.36 -1.85 -9.29
CA GLY A 268 -13.09 -2.92 -8.31
C GLY A 268 -13.08 -2.41 -6.87
N PHE A 269 -12.44 -1.27 -6.62
CA PHE A 269 -12.44 -0.57 -5.32
C PHE A 269 -13.86 -0.22 -4.85
N THR A 270 -14.70 0.32 -5.75
CA THR A 270 -16.08 0.67 -5.44
C THR A 270 -16.93 -0.57 -5.13
N GLU A 271 -16.78 -1.63 -5.92
CA GLU A 271 -17.49 -2.89 -5.69
C GLU A 271 -17.06 -3.56 -4.39
N PHE A 272 -15.77 -3.51 -4.04
CA PHE A 272 -15.30 -4.04 -2.76
C PHE A 272 -15.90 -3.28 -1.58
N ARG A 273 -15.90 -1.94 -1.63
CA ARG A 273 -16.55 -1.10 -0.60
C ARG A 273 -18.02 -1.47 -0.43
N ARG A 274 -18.76 -1.58 -1.52
CA ARG A 274 -20.18 -1.97 -1.51
C ARG A 274 -20.43 -3.33 -0.84
N ARG A 275 -19.56 -4.33 -1.13
CA ARG A 275 -19.65 -5.66 -0.50
C ARG A 275 -19.26 -5.64 0.98
N CYS A 276 -18.25 -4.87 1.35
CA CYS A 276 -17.88 -4.69 2.76
C CYS A 276 -19.01 -4.03 3.55
N ASP A 277 -19.66 -3.00 2.99
CA ASP A 277 -20.81 -2.33 3.60
C ASP A 277 -21.98 -3.28 3.79
N ALA A 278 -22.34 -4.04 2.77
CA ALA A 278 -23.42 -5.03 2.81
C ALA A 278 -23.22 -6.13 3.89
N LEU A 279 -21.97 -6.41 4.26
CA LEU A 279 -21.60 -7.38 5.30
C LEU A 279 -21.32 -6.74 6.66
N GLY A 280 -21.49 -5.41 6.80
CA GLY A 280 -21.17 -4.71 8.05
C GLY A 280 -19.70 -4.75 8.45
N LEU A 281 -18.78 -4.91 7.49
CA LEU A 281 -17.32 -4.97 7.72
C LEU A 281 -16.69 -3.58 7.82
N ILE A 282 -17.42 -2.54 7.44
CA ILE A 282 -17.04 -1.13 7.57
C ILE A 282 -18.16 -0.39 8.31
N SER A 283 -17.78 0.46 9.28
CA SER A 283 -18.75 1.22 10.06
C SER A 283 -19.21 2.44 9.28
N ASN A 284 -20.47 2.51 8.86
CA ASN A 284 -21.09 3.75 8.43
C ASN A 284 -21.54 4.52 9.67
N GLU A 285 -20.77 5.48 10.17
CA GLU A 285 -21.24 6.39 11.23
C GLU A 285 -22.37 7.33 10.78
N THR A 286 -22.87 7.23 9.56
CA THR A 286 -23.91 8.10 9.00
C THR A 286 -25.35 7.71 9.43
N THR A 287 -25.52 6.70 10.29
CA THR A 287 -26.87 6.24 10.72
C THR A 287 -27.13 6.40 12.23
N ARG A 288 -26.48 7.36 12.89
CA ARG A 288 -26.86 7.77 14.26
C ARG A 288 -27.10 9.28 14.29
N SER A 289 -28.25 9.69 13.81
CA SER A 289 -28.90 10.97 14.13
C SER A 289 -30.40 10.77 14.20
#